data_7e571169ecf7dd10cc4d59b558490a48
#
_entry.id   7e571169ecf7dd10cc4d59b558490a48
#
_cell.length_a   1.000
_cell.length_b   1.000
_cell.length_c   1.000
_cell.angle_alpha   90.00
_cell.angle_beta   90.00
_cell.angle_gamma   90.00
#
_symmetry.space_group_name_H-M   'P 1'
#
loop_
_entity.id
_entity.type
_entity.pdbx_description
1 polymer ?
#
loop_
_entity_poly.entity_id
_entity_poly.type
_entity_poly.pdbx_seq_one_letter_code
_entity_poly.pdbx_strand_id
1 'polypeptide(L)'
;MLRVLFAILIAAVATPALAQANYPNKPIKIVLAVPPGSALDIATRAIGEQLAARWGQQVLVEARPGAGGLIAGQAVANAPPDGYTLLGGPSSLFVILPAQKDKLPIDVNRDFTQLGMIVGSAVLFVAISPKLGVSTWNEFAALAKSKPGQIAIGTNGAGTLPHFAGLVIEKKGGVPITVVPYNQGGTMAAVGDIMGGRVHGTIEAVFGLRGPLQSGDLKLIGQMVPKPEPEFPDVSTVGISAIGFMTLAAPTGTPAPILSRLAEGLRQALDSPAVKARYADLGVPIRNFTPEETTAFVANEQKLWWPLVREFTPPEARN
;
A
#
# COMPACT_ATOMS: atom_id res chain seq x y z
N MET A 1 -5.23 26.03 -53.86
CA MET A 1 -5.98 25.58 -52.69
C MET A 1 -5.50 24.23 -52.14
N LEU A 2 -5.20 23.23 -52.93
CA LEU A 2 -4.80 21.87 -52.48
C LEU A 2 -3.47 21.86 -51.70
N ARG A 3 -2.48 22.70 -52.03
CA ARG A 3 -1.18 22.80 -51.35
C ARG A 3 -1.26 23.42 -49.95
N VAL A 4 -2.23 24.29 -49.70
CA VAL A 4 -2.44 24.92 -48.38
C VAL A 4 -3.12 23.95 -47.39
N LEU A 5 -4.04 23.12 -47.88
CA LEU A 5 -4.68 22.06 -47.10
C LEU A 5 -3.70 20.98 -46.65
N PHE A 6 -2.70 20.65 -47.49
CA PHE A 6 -1.67 19.64 -47.11
C PHE A 6 -0.68 20.19 -46.06
N ALA A 7 -0.37 21.49 -46.07
CA ALA A 7 0.49 22.13 -45.06
C ALA A 7 -0.21 22.21 -43.68
N ILE A 8 -1.54 22.42 -43.63
CA ILE A 8 -2.32 22.47 -42.40
C ILE A 8 -2.45 21.06 -41.78
N LEU A 9 -2.55 20.02 -42.61
CA LEU A 9 -2.65 18.64 -42.12
C LEU A 9 -1.34 18.14 -41.48
N ILE A 10 -0.17 18.59 -41.96
CA ILE A 10 1.16 18.22 -41.38
C ILE A 10 1.43 18.98 -40.07
N ALA A 11 0.92 20.22 -39.91
CA ALA A 11 1.07 20.99 -38.68
C ALA A 11 0.25 20.41 -37.50
N ALA A 12 -0.89 19.76 -37.78
CA ALA A 12 -1.74 19.18 -36.75
C ALA A 12 -1.16 17.87 -36.12
N VAL A 13 -0.22 17.21 -36.79
CA VAL A 13 0.40 15.95 -36.28
C VAL A 13 1.67 16.21 -35.45
N ALA A 14 2.26 17.41 -35.58
CA ALA A 14 3.54 17.73 -34.90
C ALA A 14 3.40 18.25 -33.47
N THR A 15 2.20 18.66 -33.04
CA THR A 15 1.96 19.30 -31.74
C THR A 15 2.13 18.36 -30.51
N PRO A 16 1.78 17.06 -30.53
CA PRO A 16 2.01 16.20 -29.36
C PRO A 16 3.49 15.87 -29.11
N ALA A 17 4.32 15.80 -30.14
CA ALA A 17 5.73 15.44 -30.00
C ALA A 17 6.58 16.54 -29.32
N LEU A 18 6.26 17.83 -29.57
CA LEU A 18 6.97 18.95 -28.92
C LEU A 18 6.59 19.15 -27.45
N ALA A 19 5.35 18.83 -27.08
CA ALA A 19 4.90 18.91 -25.69
C ALA A 19 5.54 17.81 -24.80
N GLN A 20 5.91 16.67 -25.38
CA GLN A 20 6.60 15.58 -24.66
C GLN A 20 8.07 15.86 -24.42
N ALA A 21 8.74 16.66 -25.26
CA ALA A 21 10.15 16.99 -25.09
C ALA A 21 10.44 17.82 -23.82
N ASN A 22 9.44 18.56 -23.32
CA ASN A 22 9.57 19.46 -22.16
C ASN A 22 8.84 18.94 -20.89
N TYR A 23 8.47 17.66 -20.83
CA TYR A 23 7.83 17.10 -19.65
C TYR A 23 8.87 16.83 -18.54
N PRO A 24 8.58 17.16 -17.24
CA PRO A 24 7.48 18.00 -16.77
C PRO A 24 7.80 19.50 -16.93
N ASN A 25 6.79 20.31 -17.27
CA ASN A 25 6.88 21.77 -17.37
C ASN A 25 5.91 22.52 -16.45
N LYS A 26 5.19 21.79 -15.60
CA LYS A 26 4.30 22.26 -14.55
C LYS A 26 4.36 21.30 -13.35
N PRO A 27 3.84 21.68 -12.17
CA PRO A 27 3.85 20.80 -11.00
C PRO A 27 3.15 19.47 -11.25
N ILE A 28 3.74 18.39 -10.71
CA ILE A 28 3.16 17.04 -10.67
C ILE A 28 2.47 16.84 -9.33
N LYS A 29 1.30 16.21 -9.34
CA LYS A 29 0.55 15.85 -8.14
C LYS A 29 0.58 14.33 -7.94
N ILE A 30 0.95 13.89 -6.74
CA ILE A 30 0.76 12.51 -6.29
C ILE A 30 -0.42 12.52 -5.32
N VAL A 31 -1.55 11.92 -5.72
CA VAL A 31 -2.72 11.71 -4.86
C VAL A 31 -2.47 10.43 -4.06
N LEU A 32 -2.35 10.58 -2.75
CA LEU A 32 -1.91 9.52 -1.85
C LEU A 32 -3.07 8.98 -1.03
N ALA A 33 -3.29 7.68 -1.09
CA ALA A 33 -4.44 7.01 -0.47
C ALA A 33 -4.22 6.65 1.02
N VAL A 34 -3.33 7.35 1.72
CA VAL A 34 -3.04 7.13 3.14
C VAL A 34 -3.15 8.45 3.93
N PRO A 35 -3.32 8.39 5.26
CA PRO A 35 -3.41 9.59 6.09
C PRO A 35 -2.15 10.45 6.03
N PRO A 36 -2.30 11.79 6.10
CA PRO A 36 -1.16 12.70 6.20
C PRO A 36 -0.38 12.44 7.49
N GLY A 37 0.95 12.59 7.43
CA GLY A 37 1.86 12.36 8.56
C GLY A 37 2.14 10.89 8.87
N SER A 38 1.53 9.94 8.17
CA SER A 38 1.91 8.53 8.27
C SER A 38 3.32 8.28 7.71
N ALA A 39 3.96 7.17 8.09
CA ALA A 39 5.27 6.80 7.55
C ALA A 39 5.27 6.74 6.01
N LEU A 40 4.16 6.28 5.42
CA LEU A 40 3.99 6.20 3.96
C LEU A 40 3.84 7.58 3.30
N ASP A 41 3.17 8.53 3.95
CA ASP A 41 3.09 9.92 3.49
C ASP A 41 4.47 10.57 3.52
N ILE A 42 5.20 10.42 4.64
CA ILE A 42 6.55 10.96 4.79
C ILE A 42 7.52 10.36 3.77
N ALA A 43 7.47 9.05 3.54
CA ALA A 43 8.27 8.35 2.55
C ALA A 43 7.97 8.85 1.12
N THR A 44 6.69 9.04 0.78
CA THR A 44 6.28 9.56 -0.54
C THR A 44 6.75 11.00 -0.74
N ARG A 45 6.70 11.85 0.30
CA ARG A 45 7.21 13.23 0.22
C ARG A 45 8.71 13.26 -0.02
N ALA A 46 9.49 12.37 0.62
CA ALA A 46 10.92 12.27 0.37
C ALA A 46 11.24 11.89 -1.10
N ILE A 47 10.45 10.99 -1.70
CA ILE A 47 10.53 10.74 -3.15
C ILE A 47 10.18 12.02 -3.92
N GLY A 48 9.09 12.69 -3.59
CA GLY A 48 8.62 13.92 -4.24
C GLY A 48 9.68 15.02 -4.25
N GLU A 49 10.40 15.21 -3.15
CA GLU A 49 11.50 16.16 -3.03
C GLU A 49 12.65 15.83 -4.01
N GLN A 50 13.04 14.56 -4.13
CA GLN A 50 14.09 14.14 -5.07
C GLN A 50 13.64 14.30 -6.53
N LEU A 51 12.39 13.99 -6.83
CA LEU A 51 11.83 14.19 -8.16
C LEU A 51 11.77 15.69 -8.51
N ALA A 52 11.36 16.54 -7.55
CA ALA A 52 11.31 17.99 -7.74
C ALA A 52 12.70 18.59 -8.00
N ALA A 53 13.70 18.19 -7.23
CA ALA A 53 15.08 18.63 -7.42
C ALA A 53 15.61 18.22 -8.80
N ARG A 54 15.25 17.02 -9.27
CA ARG A 54 15.70 16.48 -10.56
C ARG A 54 15.06 17.15 -11.76
N TRP A 55 13.76 17.43 -11.68
CA TRP A 55 13.00 17.94 -12.82
C TRP A 55 12.84 19.46 -12.85
N GLY A 56 13.25 20.15 -11.77
CA GLY A 56 13.03 21.60 -11.65
C GLY A 56 11.56 21.98 -11.55
N GLN A 57 10.68 21.03 -11.23
CA GLN A 57 9.24 21.20 -11.08
C GLN A 57 8.78 20.69 -9.74
N GLN A 58 7.81 21.36 -9.12
CA GLN A 58 7.26 20.91 -7.84
C GLN A 58 6.56 19.54 -7.97
N VAL A 59 6.73 18.70 -6.96
CA VAL A 59 5.97 17.45 -6.80
C VAL A 59 5.16 17.57 -5.52
N LEU A 60 3.85 17.73 -5.67
CA LEU A 60 2.91 17.95 -4.58
C LEU A 60 2.30 16.61 -4.16
N VAL A 61 2.40 16.28 -2.87
CA VAL A 61 1.74 15.09 -2.30
C VAL A 61 0.47 15.52 -1.60
N GLU A 62 -0.68 15.09 -2.16
CA GLU A 62 -2.02 15.37 -1.65
C GLU A 62 -2.63 14.10 -1.04
N ALA A 63 -2.79 14.07 0.29
CA ALA A 63 -3.39 12.92 0.96
C ALA A 63 -4.93 12.93 0.81
N ARG A 64 -5.48 11.84 0.28
CA ARG A 64 -6.92 11.56 0.14
C ARG A 64 -7.24 10.16 0.67
N PRO A 65 -7.14 9.92 1.97
CA PRO A 65 -7.44 8.62 2.56
C PRO A 65 -8.94 8.30 2.47
N GLY A 66 -9.26 7.01 2.59
CA GLY A 66 -10.64 6.53 2.75
C GLY A 66 -11.02 5.42 1.78
N ALA A 67 -12.02 4.62 2.18
CA ALA A 67 -12.58 3.52 1.43
C ALA A 67 -11.54 2.55 0.82
N GLY A 68 -10.52 2.15 1.59
CA GLY A 68 -9.45 1.26 1.12
C GLY A 68 -8.56 1.86 0.03
N GLY A 69 -8.62 3.18 -0.19
CA GLY A 69 -7.91 3.90 -1.25
C GLY A 69 -8.78 4.28 -2.45
N LEU A 70 -10.06 3.89 -2.47
CA LEU A 70 -10.98 4.16 -3.59
C LEU A 70 -11.11 5.65 -3.89
N ILE A 71 -11.16 6.52 -2.86
CA ILE A 71 -11.30 7.97 -3.04
C ILE A 71 -10.13 8.53 -3.86
N ALA A 72 -8.91 8.18 -3.51
CA ALA A 72 -7.72 8.58 -4.27
C ALA A 72 -7.70 7.93 -5.66
N GLY A 73 -8.02 6.63 -5.75
CA GLY A 73 -8.10 5.90 -7.01
C GLY A 73 -9.05 6.55 -7.99
N GLN A 74 -10.28 6.87 -7.59
CA GLN A 74 -11.26 7.55 -8.45
C GLN A 74 -10.78 8.93 -8.91
N ALA A 75 -10.19 9.70 -8.00
CA ALA A 75 -9.68 11.03 -8.35
C ALA A 75 -8.61 10.97 -9.45
N VAL A 76 -7.76 9.92 -9.44
CA VAL A 76 -6.69 9.75 -10.44
C VAL A 76 -7.20 9.08 -11.71
N ALA A 77 -8.07 8.06 -11.61
CA ALA A 77 -8.66 7.41 -12.79
C ALA A 77 -9.42 8.40 -13.69
N ASN A 78 -10.04 9.45 -13.10
CA ASN A 78 -10.75 10.50 -13.81
C ASN A 78 -9.87 11.69 -14.22
N ALA A 79 -8.57 11.66 -13.90
CA ALA A 79 -7.65 12.73 -14.29
C ALA A 79 -7.18 12.56 -15.76
N PRO A 80 -6.76 13.65 -16.42
CA PRO A 80 -6.16 13.56 -17.75
C PRO A 80 -4.92 12.63 -17.73
N PRO A 81 -4.75 11.76 -18.76
CA PRO A 81 -3.60 10.88 -18.86
C PRO A 81 -2.37 11.63 -19.42
N ASP A 82 -2.01 12.74 -18.77
CA ASP A 82 -0.92 13.64 -19.18
C ASP A 82 0.34 13.51 -18.29
N GLY A 83 0.30 12.61 -17.29
CA GLY A 83 1.38 12.33 -16.36
C GLY A 83 1.50 13.34 -15.20
N TYR A 84 0.62 14.33 -15.07
CA TYR A 84 0.69 15.34 -14.00
C TYR A 84 -0.16 15.00 -12.78
N THR A 85 -0.98 13.96 -12.84
CA THR A 85 -1.71 13.44 -11.69
C THR A 85 -1.43 11.94 -11.56
N LEU A 86 -0.77 11.56 -10.48
CA LEU A 86 -0.33 10.19 -10.21
C LEU A 86 -1.01 9.67 -8.95
N LEU A 87 -1.11 8.36 -8.84
CA LEU A 87 -1.69 7.66 -7.70
C LEU A 87 -0.58 7.01 -6.85
N GLY A 88 -0.53 7.36 -5.56
CA GLY A 88 0.13 6.54 -4.55
C GLY A 88 -0.90 5.57 -3.96
N GLY A 89 -0.98 4.36 -4.53
CA GLY A 89 -2.04 3.39 -4.24
C GLY A 89 -1.55 2.21 -3.38
N PRO A 90 -2.22 1.91 -2.24
CA PRO A 90 -1.85 0.80 -1.37
C PRO A 90 -2.38 -0.55 -1.88
N SER A 91 -1.86 -1.65 -1.32
CA SER A 91 -2.33 -3.03 -1.57
C SER A 91 -3.83 -3.21 -1.36
N SER A 92 -4.44 -2.48 -0.42
CA SER A 92 -5.90 -2.52 -0.22
C SER A 92 -6.66 -2.10 -1.47
N LEU A 93 -6.19 -1.08 -2.21
CA LEU A 93 -6.84 -0.61 -3.44
C LEU A 93 -6.66 -1.60 -4.59
N PHE A 94 -5.42 -2.09 -4.79
CA PHE A 94 -5.13 -2.92 -5.97
C PHE A 94 -5.47 -4.39 -5.79
N VAL A 95 -5.49 -4.89 -4.56
CA VAL A 95 -5.67 -6.33 -4.27
C VAL A 95 -6.99 -6.62 -3.55
N ILE A 96 -7.27 -5.94 -2.45
CA ILE A 96 -8.39 -6.31 -1.59
C ILE A 96 -9.72 -5.83 -2.16
N LEU A 97 -9.81 -4.56 -2.49
CA LEU A 97 -11.07 -3.92 -2.89
C LEU A 97 -11.70 -4.53 -4.15
N PRO A 98 -10.95 -4.91 -5.23
CA PRO A 98 -11.52 -5.55 -6.40
C PRO A 98 -12.12 -6.93 -6.15
N ALA A 99 -11.65 -7.63 -5.11
CA ALA A 99 -12.20 -8.92 -4.72
C ALA A 99 -13.38 -8.78 -3.74
N GLN A 100 -13.39 -7.70 -2.96
CA GLN A 100 -14.41 -7.42 -1.96
C GLN A 100 -15.70 -6.85 -2.56
N LYS A 101 -15.62 -6.15 -3.69
CA LYS A 101 -16.75 -5.48 -4.33
C LYS A 101 -16.94 -5.96 -5.77
N ASP A 102 -18.17 -6.36 -6.13
CA ASP A 102 -18.49 -6.78 -7.50
C ASP A 102 -18.68 -5.57 -8.44
N LYS A 103 -19.01 -4.40 -7.89
CA LYS A 103 -19.16 -3.16 -8.63
C LYS A 103 -18.30 -2.05 -8.02
N LEU A 104 -17.27 -1.68 -8.73
CA LEU A 104 -16.43 -0.52 -8.41
C LEU A 104 -16.56 0.52 -9.52
N PRO A 105 -16.49 1.82 -9.18
CA PRO A 105 -16.48 2.89 -10.18
C PRO A 105 -15.17 2.98 -10.98
N ILE A 106 -14.17 2.17 -10.63
CA ILE A 106 -12.87 2.03 -11.30
C ILE A 106 -12.52 0.57 -11.45
N ASP A 107 -11.73 0.25 -12.47
CA ASP A 107 -11.07 -1.05 -12.65
C ASP A 107 -9.56 -0.86 -12.46
N VAL A 108 -9.02 -1.40 -11.37
CA VAL A 108 -7.62 -1.16 -11.00
C VAL A 108 -6.61 -1.71 -12.00
N ASN A 109 -6.97 -2.71 -12.79
CA ASN A 109 -6.10 -3.30 -13.80
C ASN A 109 -6.23 -2.62 -15.18
N ARG A 110 -7.38 -1.98 -15.45
CA ARG A 110 -7.65 -1.27 -16.71
C ARG A 110 -7.27 0.20 -16.62
N ASP A 111 -7.61 0.86 -15.50
CA ASP A 111 -7.59 2.32 -15.41
C ASP A 111 -6.23 2.88 -14.97
N PHE A 112 -5.28 2.01 -14.57
CA PHE A 112 -3.96 2.42 -14.11
C PHE A 112 -2.82 1.67 -14.79
N THR A 113 -1.74 2.40 -15.08
CA THR A 113 -0.43 1.87 -15.48
C THR A 113 0.54 1.99 -14.31
N GLN A 114 1.11 0.88 -13.87
CA GLN A 114 2.09 0.85 -12.78
C GLN A 114 3.42 1.49 -13.22
N LEU A 115 4.03 2.29 -12.34
CA LEU A 115 5.31 2.97 -12.57
C LEU A 115 6.45 2.38 -11.73
N GLY A 116 6.13 1.77 -10.60
CA GLY A 116 7.07 1.21 -9.65
C GLY A 116 6.50 1.20 -8.23
N MET A 117 7.30 0.74 -7.26
CA MET A 117 6.89 0.71 -5.86
C MET A 117 7.35 1.96 -5.13
N ILE A 118 6.45 2.60 -4.37
CA ILE A 118 6.80 3.60 -3.35
C ILE A 118 7.24 2.86 -2.08
N VAL A 119 6.49 1.82 -1.68
CA VAL A 119 6.83 0.96 -0.54
C VAL A 119 6.83 -0.47 -1.01
N GLY A 120 7.98 -1.13 -0.89
CA GLY A 120 8.13 -2.54 -1.24
C GLY A 120 7.79 -3.46 -0.10
N SER A 121 7.28 -4.63 -0.42
CA SER A 121 7.17 -5.85 0.41
C SER A 121 7.20 -5.66 1.94
N ALA A 122 6.25 -4.92 2.49
CA ALA A 122 6.11 -4.72 3.93
C ALA A 122 5.41 -5.93 4.55
N VAL A 123 6.17 -6.82 5.14
CA VAL A 123 5.64 -8.00 5.85
C VAL A 123 4.74 -7.55 7.00
N LEU A 124 3.57 -8.17 7.12
CA LEU A 124 2.71 -7.98 8.27
C LEU A 124 3.15 -8.89 9.43
N PHE A 125 3.07 -8.34 10.63
CA PHE A 125 3.39 -9.02 11.87
C PHE A 125 2.17 -9.05 12.79
N VAL A 126 2.08 -10.10 13.58
CA VAL A 126 1.21 -10.14 14.75
C VAL A 126 2.00 -9.59 15.93
N ALA A 127 1.55 -8.47 16.45
CA ALA A 127 2.11 -7.83 17.65
C ALA A 127 1.09 -7.85 18.78
N ILE A 128 1.51 -8.19 19.98
CA ILE A 128 0.62 -8.33 21.14
C ILE A 128 1.12 -7.54 22.35
N SER A 129 0.21 -7.28 23.28
CA SER A 129 0.57 -6.76 24.61
C SER A 129 1.41 -7.78 25.37
N PRO A 130 2.54 -7.38 25.97
CA PRO A 130 3.32 -8.25 26.88
C PRO A 130 2.51 -8.77 28.08
N LYS A 131 1.45 -8.05 28.46
CA LYS A 131 0.53 -8.44 29.56
C LYS A 131 -0.20 -9.77 29.33
N LEU A 132 -0.23 -10.28 28.08
CA LEU A 132 -0.79 -11.60 27.78
C LEU A 132 0.05 -12.76 28.34
N GLY A 133 1.32 -12.53 28.73
CA GLY A 133 2.19 -13.55 29.32
C GLY A 133 2.69 -14.62 28.36
N VAL A 134 2.47 -14.47 27.03
CA VAL A 134 2.95 -15.39 25.99
C VAL A 134 3.99 -14.68 25.12
N SER A 135 4.94 -15.42 24.54
CA SER A 135 6.08 -14.82 23.82
C SER A 135 6.24 -15.35 22.40
N THR A 136 5.57 -16.41 22.03
CA THR A 136 5.66 -17.04 20.72
C THR A 136 4.28 -17.14 20.06
N TRP A 137 4.26 -17.31 18.74
CA TRP A 137 3.03 -17.58 18.00
C TRP A 137 2.30 -18.83 18.50
N ASN A 138 3.03 -19.91 18.80
CA ASN A 138 2.44 -21.17 19.26
C ASN A 138 1.78 -21.02 20.63
N GLU A 139 2.42 -20.33 21.56
CA GLU A 139 1.83 -20.02 22.89
C GLU A 139 0.59 -19.14 22.75
N PHE A 140 0.62 -18.13 21.87
CA PHE A 140 -0.53 -17.28 21.60
C PHE A 140 -1.69 -18.08 20.99
N ALA A 141 -1.43 -18.94 20.01
CA ALA A 141 -2.45 -19.78 19.40
C ALA A 141 -3.06 -20.76 20.44
N ALA A 142 -2.24 -21.33 21.33
CA ALA A 142 -2.72 -22.16 22.42
C ALA A 142 -3.58 -21.38 23.41
N LEU A 143 -3.17 -20.17 23.79
CA LEU A 143 -3.95 -19.27 24.66
C LEU A 143 -5.30 -18.94 24.01
N ALA A 144 -5.33 -18.55 22.74
CA ALA A 144 -6.56 -18.24 22.02
C ALA A 144 -7.52 -19.44 21.98
N LYS A 145 -7.00 -20.65 21.74
CA LYS A 145 -7.78 -21.90 21.77
C LYS A 145 -8.34 -22.22 23.16
N SER A 146 -7.61 -21.88 24.24
CA SER A 146 -8.07 -22.09 25.60
C SER A 146 -9.14 -21.07 26.05
N LYS A 147 -9.24 -19.93 25.35
CA LYS A 147 -10.15 -18.81 25.63
C LYS A 147 -10.86 -18.34 24.37
N PRO A 148 -11.67 -19.19 23.71
CA PRO A 148 -12.30 -18.87 22.43
C PRO A 148 -13.17 -17.61 22.54
N GLY A 149 -13.02 -16.69 21.58
CA GLY A 149 -13.77 -15.44 21.52
C GLY A 149 -13.33 -14.35 22.50
N GLN A 150 -12.38 -14.63 23.41
CA GLN A 150 -11.92 -13.65 24.41
C GLN A 150 -10.67 -12.88 23.96
N ILE A 151 -9.97 -13.36 22.94
CA ILE A 151 -8.76 -12.69 22.43
C ILE A 151 -9.16 -11.82 21.23
N ALA A 152 -9.11 -10.52 21.40
CA ALA A 152 -9.39 -9.55 20.34
C ALA A 152 -8.09 -8.97 19.76
N ILE A 153 -8.00 -8.92 18.43
CA ILE A 153 -6.89 -8.35 17.67
C ILE A 153 -7.40 -7.17 16.85
N GLY A 154 -6.88 -5.98 17.16
CA GLY A 154 -7.17 -4.78 16.41
C GLY A 154 -6.46 -4.78 15.07
N THR A 155 -7.11 -4.28 14.02
CA THR A 155 -6.49 -4.12 12.71
C THR A 155 -6.76 -2.73 12.16
N ASN A 156 -5.96 -2.27 11.22
CA ASN A 156 -6.29 -1.10 10.43
C ASN A 156 -7.66 -1.34 9.76
N GLY A 157 -8.42 -0.32 9.46
CA GLY A 157 -9.83 -0.34 9.05
C GLY A 157 -10.37 -1.55 8.26
N ALA A 158 -11.65 -1.74 8.24
CA ALA A 158 -12.31 -2.80 7.47
C ALA A 158 -11.94 -2.71 5.97
N GLY A 159 -11.76 -3.86 5.31
CA GLY A 159 -11.38 -3.91 3.90
C GLY A 159 -9.89 -3.69 3.62
N THR A 160 -9.05 -3.59 4.66
CA THR A 160 -7.59 -3.51 4.49
C THR A 160 -6.94 -4.89 4.51
N LEU A 161 -5.70 -4.98 4.03
CA LEU A 161 -4.94 -6.23 4.08
C LEU A 161 -4.76 -6.77 5.52
N PRO A 162 -4.41 -5.96 6.55
CA PRO A 162 -4.36 -6.44 7.93
C PRO A 162 -5.69 -7.02 8.44
N HIS A 163 -6.82 -6.42 8.05
CA HIS A 163 -8.14 -6.95 8.42
C HIS A 163 -8.37 -8.35 7.85
N PHE A 164 -8.15 -8.53 6.54
CA PHE A 164 -8.31 -9.85 5.92
C PHE A 164 -7.28 -10.87 6.41
N ALA A 165 -6.05 -10.44 6.69
CA ALA A 165 -5.02 -11.28 7.30
C ALA A 165 -5.48 -11.83 8.67
N GLY A 166 -6.12 -11.00 9.49
CA GLY A 166 -6.73 -11.42 10.74
C GLY A 166 -7.85 -12.45 10.54
N LEU A 167 -8.73 -12.26 9.55
CA LEU A 167 -9.79 -13.22 9.21
C LEU A 167 -9.21 -14.55 8.71
N VAL A 168 -8.10 -14.53 7.97
CA VAL A 168 -7.42 -15.77 7.53
C VAL A 168 -6.83 -16.51 8.74
N ILE A 169 -6.20 -15.81 9.68
CA ILE A 169 -5.73 -16.40 10.96
C ILE A 169 -6.89 -17.06 11.69
N GLU A 170 -7.99 -16.35 11.87
CA GLU A 170 -9.16 -16.86 12.59
C GLU A 170 -9.74 -18.10 11.91
N LYS A 171 -10.09 -17.98 10.63
CA LYS A 171 -10.91 -18.97 9.94
C LYS A 171 -10.13 -20.12 9.32
N LYS A 172 -8.95 -19.86 8.76
CA LYS A 172 -8.10 -20.90 8.14
C LYS A 172 -6.95 -21.34 9.03
N GLY A 173 -6.40 -20.45 9.85
CA GLY A 173 -5.36 -20.78 10.83
C GLY A 173 -5.91 -21.51 12.05
N GLY A 174 -7.22 -21.55 12.25
CA GLY A 174 -7.86 -22.20 13.40
C GLY A 174 -7.45 -21.59 14.74
N VAL A 175 -7.17 -20.29 14.76
CA VAL A 175 -6.85 -19.53 15.98
C VAL A 175 -8.06 -18.64 16.30
N PRO A 176 -8.89 -19.00 17.31
CA PRO A 176 -10.17 -18.35 17.59
C PRO A 176 -9.99 -16.96 18.23
N ILE A 177 -9.59 -16.00 17.40
CA ILE A 177 -9.48 -14.58 17.73
C ILE A 177 -10.72 -13.82 17.26
N THR A 178 -10.99 -12.65 17.85
CA THR A 178 -11.96 -11.68 17.33
C THR A 178 -11.20 -10.57 16.62
N VAL A 179 -11.43 -10.40 15.32
CA VAL A 179 -10.80 -9.34 14.53
C VAL A 179 -11.61 -8.06 14.64
N VAL A 180 -11.00 -6.98 15.13
CA VAL A 180 -11.64 -5.67 15.38
C VAL A 180 -11.05 -4.62 14.44
N PRO A 181 -11.76 -4.20 13.37
CA PRO A 181 -11.25 -3.18 12.45
C PRO A 181 -11.45 -1.76 13.01
N TYR A 182 -10.37 -1.00 13.06
CA TYR A 182 -10.36 0.40 13.49
C TYR A 182 -10.50 1.33 12.28
N ASN A 183 -11.74 1.68 11.92
CA ASN A 183 -12.04 2.53 10.77
C ASN A 183 -11.63 4.00 10.96
N GLN A 184 -11.49 4.43 12.21
CA GLN A 184 -10.99 5.76 12.58
C GLN A 184 -9.73 5.62 13.43
N GLY A 185 -8.71 6.41 13.15
CA GLY A 185 -7.43 6.37 13.84
C GLY A 185 -6.55 5.14 13.52
N GLY A 186 -7.08 4.15 12.80
CA GLY A 186 -6.34 3.00 12.30
C GLY A 186 -5.57 2.25 13.39
N THR A 187 -4.39 1.77 13.04
CA THR A 187 -3.51 0.99 13.93
C THR A 187 -3.15 1.73 15.23
N MET A 188 -2.97 3.05 15.20
CA MET A 188 -2.62 3.80 16.40
C MET A 188 -3.77 3.85 17.42
N ALA A 189 -5.03 3.89 16.96
CA ALA A 189 -6.18 3.76 17.84
C ALA A 189 -6.25 2.35 18.47
N ALA A 190 -5.97 1.31 17.66
CA ALA A 190 -5.84 -0.06 18.19
C ALA A 190 -4.74 -0.18 19.25
N VAL A 191 -3.57 0.44 19.04
CA VAL A 191 -2.47 0.48 20.02
C VAL A 191 -2.93 1.12 21.33
N GLY A 192 -3.65 2.25 21.28
CA GLY A 192 -4.24 2.87 22.48
C GLY A 192 -5.15 1.93 23.25
N ASP A 193 -5.97 1.15 22.53
CA ASP A 193 -6.86 0.15 23.15
C ASP A 193 -6.12 -1.08 23.67
N ILE A 194 -4.99 -1.45 23.07
CA ILE A 194 -4.11 -2.52 23.59
C ILE A 194 -3.48 -2.10 24.91
N MET A 195 -2.97 -0.86 24.98
CA MET A 195 -2.40 -0.33 26.23
C MET A 195 -3.47 -0.26 27.33
N GLY A 196 -4.71 0.08 26.95
CA GLY A 196 -5.88 0.10 27.83
C GLY A 196 -6.48 -1.27 28.16
N GLY A 197 -6.01 -2.36 27.55
CA GLY A 197 -6.49 -3.74 27.78
C GLY A 197 -7.84 -4.06 27.12
N ARG A 198 -8.34 -3.22 26.22
CA ARG A 198 -9.60 -3.45 25.49
C ARG A 198 -9.45 -4.44 24.33
N VAL A 199 -8.30 -4.44 23.67
CA VAL A 199 -7.87 -5.45 22.71
C VAL A 199 -6.47 -5.96 23.08
N HIS A 200 -6.04 -7.06 22.52
CA HIS A 200 -4.88 -7.80 23.02
C HIS A 200 -3.65 -7.70 22.13
N GLY A 201 -3.83 -7.29 20.89
CA GLY A 201 -2.77 -7.15 19.91
C GLY A 201 -3.26 -6.51 18.61
N THR A 202 -2.37 -6.44 17.63
CA THR A 202 -2.65 -5.89 16.32
C THR A 202 -1.91 -6.66 15.22
N ILE A 203 -2.37 -6.49 13.97
CA ILE A 203 -1.67 -6.96 12.77
C ILE A 203 -1.28 -5.74 11.95
N GLU A 204 0.03 -5.54 11.78
CA GLU A 204 0.55 -4.39 11.04
C GLU A 204 2.01 -4.62 10.61
N ALA A 205 2.52 -3.82 9.69
CA ALA A 205 3.93 -3.77 9.36
C ALA A 205 4.74 -3.11 10.49
N VAL A 206 5.99 -3.53 10.66
CA VAL A 206 6.86 -3.07 11.77
C VAL A 206 6.99 -1.55 11.81
N PHE A 207 7.10 -0.90 10.65
CA PHE A 207 7.23 0.57 10.60
C PHE A 207 6.01 1.30 11.21
N GLY A 208 4.82 0.71 11.13
CA GLY A 208 3.60 1.23 11.78
C GLY A 208 3.57 1.00 13.29
N LEU A 209 4.43 0.13 13.82
CA LEU A 209 4.48 -0.27 15.23
C LEU A 209 5.76 0.16 15.94
N ARG A 210 6.67 0.87 15.26
CA ARG A 210 8.03 1.16 15.76
C ARG A 210 8.03 1.79 17.15
N GLY A 211 7.23 2.81 17.39
CA GLY A 211 7.12 3.45 18.71
C GLY A 211 6.70 2.48 19.81
N PRO A 212 5.54 1.82 19.68
CA PRO A 212 5.06 0.83 20.66
C PRO A 212 5.99 -0.37 20.87
N LEU A 213 6.75 -0.77 19.85
CA LEU A 213 7.77 -1.82 19.98
C LEU A 213 8.99 -1.32 20.76
N GLN A 214 9.45 -0.09 20.50
CA GLN A 214 10.59 0.52 21.20
C GLN A 214 10.27 0.84 22.67
N SER A 215 9.03 1.26 22.99
CA SER A 215 8.59 1.49 24.36
C SER A 215 8.31 0.20 25.14
N GLY A 216 8.25 -0.95 24.44
CA GLY A 216 7.90 -2.24 25.07
C GLY A 216 6.39 -2.42 25.33
N ASP A 217 5.53 -1.55 24.79
CA ASP A 217 4.07 -1.68 24.90
C ASP A 217 3.54 -2.83 24.04
N LEU A 218 4.27 -3.18 22.97
CA LEU A 218 4.01 -4.32 22.11
C LEU A 218 5.25 -5.18 21.93
N LYS A 219 5.02 -6.45 21.61
CA LYS A 219 6.05 -7.39 21.16
C LYS A 219 5.58 -8.16 19.92
N LEU A 220 6.49 -8.45 19.00
CA LEU A 220 6.24 -9.30 17.85
C LEU A 220 6.23 -10.76 18.26
N ILE A 221 5.24 -11.52 17.82
CA ILE A 221 5.13 -12.96 18.09
C ILE A 221 4.95 -13.80 16.83
N GLY A 222 4.62 -13.18 15.70
CA GLY A 222 4.42 -13.89 14.45
C GLY A 222 4.63 -13.00 13.25
N GLN A 223 5.22 -13.55 12.20
CA GLN A 223 5.42 -12.88 10.92
C GLN A 223 4.71 -13.61 9.79
N MET A 224 4.10 -12.85 8.89
CA MET A 224 3.21 -13.35 7.85
C MET A 224 3.97 -13.54 6.54
N VAL A 225 4.92 -14.46 6.57
CA VAL A 225 5.75 -14.87 5.43
C VAL A 225 6.02 -16.38 5.48
N PRO A 226 6.34 -17.03 4.35
CA PRO A 226 6.68 -18.45 4.32
C PRO A 226 8.01 -18.78 5.02
N LYS A 227 8.94 -17.83 5.04
CA LYS A 227 10.26 -17.94 5.71
C LYS A 227 10.52 -16.68 6.50
N PRO A 228 11.14 -16.76 7.68
CA PRO A 228 11.45 -15.60 8.51
C PRO A 228 12.25 -14.54 7.75
N GLU A 229 11.89 -13.26 7.97
CA GLU A 229 12.69 -12.13 7.51
C GLU A 229 14.03 -12.13 8.24
N PRO A 230 15.15 -11.84 7.54
CA PRO A 230 16.49 -11.83 8.15
C PRO A 230 16.63 -10.87 9.33
N GLU A 231 15.85 -9.79 9.35
CA GLU A 231 15.82 -8.81 10.44
C GLU A 231 15.09 -9.32 11.70
N PHE A 232 14.26 -10.35 11.55
CA PHE A 232 13.43 -10.93 12.62
C PHE A 232 13.53 -12.45 12.68
N PRO A 233 14.75 -13.01 12.79
CA PRO A 233 14.97 -14.46 12.69
C PRO A 233 14.28 -15.25 13.81
N ASP A 234 14.11 -14.63 14.99
CA ASP A 234 13.51 -15.25 16.18
C ASP A 234 11.98 -15.15 16.20
N VAL A 235 11.35 -14.39 15.30
CA VAL A 235 9.90 -14.29 15.22
C VAL A 235 9.37 -15.43 14.33
N SER A 236 8.54 -16.30 14.88
CA SER A 236 7.97 -17.44 14.15
C SER A 236 7.10 -17.02 12.97
N THR A 237 7.06 -17.81 11.91
CA THR A 237 6.07 -17.62 10.85
C THR A 237 4.69 -18.12 11.28
N VAL A 238 3.63 -17.46 10.80
CA VAL A 238 2.24 -17.83 11.16
C VAL A 238 1.58 -18.74 10.10
N GLY A 239 2.33 -19.20 9.09
CA GLY A 239 1.82 -20.07 8.03
C GLY A 239 0.94 -19.38 6.98
N ILE A 240 0.88 -18.06 6.98
CA ILE A 240 0.10 -17.22 6.07
C ILE A 240 1.03 -16.15 5.51
N SER A 241 0.91 -15.85 4.21
CA SER A 241 1.66 -14.75 3.59
C SER A 241 0.76 -13.52 3.48
N ALA A 242 1.20 -12.40 4.07
CA ALA A 242 0.54 -11.11 3.95
C ALA A 242 1.59 -10.00 3.84
N ILE A 243 1.70 -9.44 2.64
CA ILE A 243 2.71 -8.43 2.31
C ILE A 243 1.99 -7.15 1.88
N GLY A 244 2.11 -6.12 2.69
CA GLY A 244 1.67 -4.77 2.34
C GLY A 244 2.62 -4.15 1.30
N PHE A 245 2.09 -3.29 0.45
CA PHE A 245 2.88 -2.51 -0.50
C PHE A 245 2.14 -1.21 -0.88
N MET A 246 2.87 -0.30 -1.50
CA MET A 246 2.29 0.89 -2.13
C MET A 246 3.00 1.18 -3.43
N THR A 247 2.24 1.33 -4.51
CA THR A 247 2.78 1.63 -5.84
C THR A 247 2.54 3.07 -6.24
N LEU A 248 3.39 3.58 -7.15
CA LEU A 248 3.10 4.75 -7.94
C LEU A 248 2.50 4.31 -9.27
N ALA A 249 1.37 4.89 -9.64
CA ALA A 249 0.69 4.56 -10.88
C ALA A 249 0.19 5.84 -11.59
N ALA A 250 0.07 5.77 -12.91
CA ALA A 250 -0.50 6.82 -13.75
C ALA A 250 -1.85 6.37 -14.33
N PRO A 251 -2.74 7.30 -14.74
CA PRO A 251 -3.92 6.95 -15.54
C PRO A 251 -3.52 6.21 -16.81
N THR A 252 -4.28 5.18 -17.18
CA THR A 252 -4.09 4.47 -18.46
C THR A 252 -4.27 5.44 -19.64
N GLY A 253 -3.45 5.27 -20.67
CA GLY A 253 -3.39 6.21 -21.80
C GLY A 253 -2.34 7.31 -21.65
N THR A 254 -1.64 7.39 -20.52
CA THR A 254 -0.47 8.27 -20.38
C THR A 254 0.60 7.86 -21.40
N PRO A 255 1.16 8.83 -22.18
CA PRO A 255 2.12 8.52 -23.24
C PRO A 255 3.36 7.78 -22.74
N ALA A 256 3.81 6.78 -23.52
CA ALA A 256 4.95 5.94 -23.14
C ALA A 256 6.24 6.71 -22.78
N PRO A 257 6.66 7.79 -23.47
CA PRO A 257 7.83 8.57 -23.05
C PRO A 257 7.66 9.22 -21.67
N ILE A 258 6.44 9.62 -21.30
CA ILE A 258 6.12 10.19 -19.99
C ILE A 258 6.19 9.09 -18.93
N LEU A 259 5.59 7.92 -19.19
CA LEU A 259 5.65 6.77 -18.27
C LEU A 259 7.09 6.36 -18.00
N SER A 260 7.93 6.26 -19.05
CA SER A 260 9.35 5.92 -18.91
C SER A 260 10.11 6.94 -18.06
N ARG A 261 9.85 8.24 -18.27
CA ARG A 261 10.50 9.31 -17.49
C ARG A 261 10.08 9.29 -16.02
N LEU A 262 8.80 9.02 -15.76
CA LEU A 262 8.25 8.90 -14.38
C LEU A 262 8.84 7.69 -13.66
N ALA A 263 8.84 6.52 -14.30
CA ALA A 263 9.37 5.28 -13.73
C ALA A 263 10.88 5.38 -13.45
N GLU A 264 11.64 5.92 -14.40
CA GLU A 264 13.08 6.15 -14.21
C GLU A 264 13.36 7.17 -13.10
N GLY A 265 12.55 8.26 -13.03
CA GLY A 265 12.64 9.24 -11.95
C GLY A 265 12.40 8.61 -10.58
N LEU A 266 11.35 7.80 -10.44
CA LEU A 266 11.05 7.06 -9.21
C LEU A 266 12.20 6.14 -8.82
N ARG A 267 12.72 5.34 -9.77
CA ARG A 267 13.83 4.42 -9.56
C ARG A 267 15.05 5.15 -9.02
N GLN A 268 15.42 6.27 -9.63
CA GLN A 268 16.57 7.07 -9.22
C GLN A 268 16.34 7.79 -7.88
N ALA A 269 15.12 8.23 -7.58
CA ALA A 269 14.78 8.79 -6.29
C ALA A 269 14.94 7.76 -5.17
N LEU A 270 14.48 6.52 -5.38
CA LEU A 270 14.65 5.40 -4.43
C LEU A 270 16.12 5.03 -4.21
N ASP A 271 16.98 5.20 -5.23
CA ASP A 271 18.41 4.93 -5.13
C ASP A 271 19.19 6.07 -4.46
N SER A 272 18.60 7.25 -4.30
CA SER A 272 19.29 8.38 -3.68
C SER A 272 19.63 8.13 -2.21
N PRO A 273 20.79 8.58 -1.72
CA PRO A 273 21.17 8.45 -0.32
C PRO A 273 20.15 9.08 0.65
N ALA A 274 19.56 10.21 0.26
CA ALA A 274 18.59 10.92 1.08
C ALA A 274 17.30 10.11 1.29
N VAL A 275 16.76 9.49 0.22
CA VAL A 275 15.58 8.62 0.33
C VAL A 275 15.93 7.35 1.09
N LYS A 276 17.08 6.70 0.81
CA LYS A 276 17.52 5.51 1.55
C LYS A 276 17.65 5.76 3.04
N ALA A 277 18.26 6.88 3.44
CA ALA A 277 18.37 7.28 4.84
C ALA A 277 16.98 7.50 5.46
N ARG A 278 16.09 8.25 4.77
CA ARG A 278 14.75 8.53 5.27
C ARG A 278 13.91 7.27 5.44
N TYR A 279 14.00 6.32 4.49
CA TYR A 279 13.31 5.04 4.56
C TYR A 279 13.83 4.16 5.70
N ALA A 280 15.15 4.13 5.90
CA ALA A 280 15.76 3.44 7.04
C ALA A 280 15.29 4.02 8.38
N ASP A 281 15.25 5.36 8.51
CA ASP A 281 14.73 6.05 9.70
C ASP A 281 13.26 5.71 9.98
N LEU A 282 12.47 5.55 8.94
CA LEU A 282 11.06 5.17 9.05
C LEU A 282 10.87 3.65 9.23
N GLY A 283 11.86 2.83 8.91
CA GLY A 283 11.75 1.38 8.83
C GLY A 283 10.92 0.90 7.64
N VAL A 284 10.80 1.72 6.59
CA VAL A 284 10.02 1.41 5.39
C VAL A 284 10.90 0.66 4.39
N PRO A 285 10.49 -0.54 3.91
CA PRO A 285 11.28 -1.31 2.98
C PRO A 285 11.30 -0.69 1.57
N ILE A 286 12.47 -0.72 0.92
CA ILE A 286 12.64 -0.33 -0.49
C ILE A 286 12.63 -1.57 -1.37
N ARG A 287 11.82 -1.53 -2.44
CA ARG A 287 11.87 -2.44 -3.58
C ARG A 287 11.90 -1.60 -4.85
N ASN A 288 13.06 -1.56 -5.49
CA ASN A 288 13.24 -0.76 -6.72
C ASN A 288 12.85 -1.58 -7.96
N PHE A 289 11.55 -1.93 -8.03
CA PHE A 289 10.95 -2.71 -9.12
C PHE A 289 10.71 -1.84 -10.36
N THR A 290 10.91 -2.44 -11.54
CA THR A 290 10.44 -1.88 -12.81
C THR A 290 8.92 -1.84 -12.88
N PRO A 291 8.31 -1.11 -13.83
CA PRO A 291 6.87 -1.16 -14.08
C PRO A 291 6.35 -2.58 -14.33
N GLU A 292 7.09 -3.39 -15.08
CA GLU A 292 6.73 -4.78 -15.41
C GLU A 292 6.78 -5.67 -14.16
N GLU A 293 7.85 -5.58 -13.37
CA GLU A 293 7.97 -6.31 -12.10
C GLU A 293 6.90 -5.90 -11.11
N THR A 294 6.56 -4.61 -11.03
CA THR A 294 5.49 -4.09 -10.18
C THR A 294 4.14 -4.64 -10.61
N THR A 295 3.84 -4.65 -11.91
CA THR A 295 2.60 -5.19 -12.47
C THR A 295 2.49 -6.70 -12.18
N ALA A 296 3.57 -7.45 -12.40
CA ALA A 296 3.60 -8.87 -12.12
C ALA A 296 3.43 -9.18 -10.62
N PHE A 297 4.04 -8.37 -9.74
CA PHE A 297 3.89 -8.50 -8.30
C PHE A 297 2.43 -8.27 -7.87
N VAL A 298 1.80 -7.18 -8.31
CA VAL A 298 0.38 -6.89 -8.02
C VAL A 298 -0.52 -8.03 -8.49
N ALA A 299 -0.31 -8.54 -9.71
CA ALA A 299 -1.09 -9.64 -10.25
C ALA A 299 -0.91 -10.95 -9.45
N ASN A 300 0.28 -11.22 -8.91
CA ASN A 300 0.52 -12.39 -8.05
C ASN A 300 -0.18 -12.23 -6.70
N GLU A 301 -0.15 -11.04 -6.11
CA GLU A 301 -0.89 -10.76 -4.87
C GLU A 301 -2.42 -10.88 -5.09
N GLN A 302 -2.94 -10.43 -6.24
CA GLN A 302 -4.34 -10.63 -6.61
C GLN A 302 -4.71 -12.12 -6.68
N LYS A 303 -3.88 -12.96 -7.34
CA LYS A 303 -4.11 -14.41 -7.41
C LYS A 303 -4.14 -15.08 -6.04
N LEU A 304 -3.29 -14.62 -5.11
CA LEU A 304 -3.24 -15.14 -3.74
C LEU A 304 -4.47 -14.72 -2.93
N TRP A 305 -4.82 -13.42 -2.98
CA TRP A 305 -5.79 -12.84 -2.06
C TRP A 305 -7.23 -12.88 -2.55
N TRP A 306 -7.51 -12.82 -3.86
CA TRP A 306 -8.88 -12.74 -4.36
C TRP A 306 -9.76 -13.91 -3.92
N PRO A 307 -9.31 -15.19 -3.96
CA PRO A 307 -10.11 -16.30 -3.45
C PRO A 307 -10.44 -16.13 -1.97
N LEU A 308 -9.45 -15.71 -1.16
CA LEU A 308 -9.61 -15.54 0.28
C LEU A 308 -10.55 -14.38 0.64
N VAL A 309 -10.39 -13.24 -0.03
CA VAL A 309 -11.24 -12.06 0.18
C VAL A 309 -12.69 -12.38 -0.17
N ARG A 310 -12.92 -13.05 -1.31
CA ARG A 310 -14.26 -13.45 -1.74
C ARG A 310 -14.90 -14.45 -0.78
N GLU A 311 -14.14 -15.39 -0.25
CA GLU A 311 -14.63 -16.38 0.72
C GLU A 311 -15.13 -15.70 2.01
N PHE A 312 -14.41 -14.66 2.48
CA PHE A 312 -14.74 -13.98 3.73
C PHE A 312 -15.63 -12.73 3.57
N THR A 313 -15.98 -12.37 2.33
CA THR A 313 -16.92 -11.30 2.05
C THR A 313 -18.25 -11.90 1.64
N PRO A 314 -19.31 -11.80 2.47
CA PRO A 314 -20.64 -12.33 2.12
C PRO A 314 -21.16 -11.70 0.82
N PRO A 315 -21.96 -12.42 0.00
CA PRO A 315 -22.47 -11.91 -1.27
C PRO A 315 -23.22 -10.58 -1.14
N GLU A 316 -24.00 -10.41 -0.08
CA GLU A 316 -24.74 -9.17 0.23
C GLU A 316 -23.82 -7.97 0.52
N ALA A 317 -22.62 -8.20 0.98
CA ALA A 317 -21.62 -7.15 1.25
C ALA A 317 -20.78 -6.75 0.02
N ARG A 318 -20.92 -7.47 -1.10
CA ARG A 318 -20.17 -7.21 -2.34
C ARG A 318 -20.82 -6.17 -3.25
N ASN A 319 -22.11 -5.88 -3.04
CA ASN A 319 -22.88 -4.91 -3.82
C ASN A 319 -22.53 -3.45 -3.49
#